data_404e3de761b7829812be6e67cb7eff48
#
_entry.id   404e3de761b7829812be6e67cb7eff48
#
_cell.length_a   1.000
_cell.length_b   1.000
_cell.length_c   1.000
_cell.angle_alpha   90.00
_cell.angle_beta   90.00
_cell.angle_gamma   90.00
#
_symmetry.space_group_name_H-M   'P 1'
#
loop_
_entity.id
_entity.type
_entity.pdbx_description
1 polymer ?
#
loop_
_entity_poly.entity_id
_entity_poly.type
_entity_poly.pdbx_seq_one_letter_code
_entity_poly.pdbx_strand_id
1 'polypeptide(L)'
;MTISRRKFLVNAVAATSFVAFARTVRAACPFRVAVINDEISQDFDHVCSVVAHDFGLEWIELRSTWGKNVTELPDADLQRARNILAKYNLRVTDIASPLFKTDWPGAPLSKQSARRDQFKADFTFRQQEDLLDHCIMLAKTFGTDRIRCFDFWRLDNVAPYRVAINEKLRDAARRCARSNLILLLENEMSCNTATGEEAADTLRSVPETSFMLNWDPGNAATFPNSEPFPKGYDLLPKKRIGHCHAKNVVHKPDGKWEWAPVGTGVVDWAGQLAALKRDGYRYAVSLETHWRGAGTPEASTRVSFKGLQEALAKAGTGC
;
A
#
# COMPACT_ATOMS: atom_id res chain seq x y z
N MET A 1 43.06 87.76 -3.05
CA MET A 1 43.63 86.77 -2.11
C MET A 1 42.51 85.82 -1.70
N THR A 2 42.44 84.68 -2.33
CA THR A 2 41.30 83.76 -2.20
C THR A 2 41.79 82.47 -1.57
N ILE A 3 41.21 82.11 -0.42
CA ILE A 3 41.51 80.86 0.30
C ILE A 3 40.46 79.82 -0.10
N SER A 4 40.94 78.75 -0.71
CA SER A 4 40.14 77.63 -1.12
C SER A 4 39.87 76.71 0.12
N ARG A 5 38.61 76.38 0.36
CA ARG A 5 38.19 75.39 1.34
C ARG A 5 37.96 74.04 0.62
N ARG A 6 38.82 73.02 0.85
CA ARG A 6 38.62 71.65 0.45
C ARG A 6 37.64 71.02 1.46
N LYS A 7 36.51 70.55 0.97
CA LYS A 7 35.57 69.69 1.70
C LYS A 7 36.08 68.27 1.62
N PHE A 8 36.30 67.64 2.77
CA PHE A 8 36.47 66.20 2.90
C PHE A 8 35.10 65.55 2.94
N LEU A 9 34.82 64.73 1.94
CA LEU A 9 33.68 63.80 1.92
C LEU A 9 34.14 62.48 2.52
N VAL A 10 33.58 62.11 3.67
CA VAL A 10 33.75 60.80 4.30
C VAL A 10 32.64 59.89 3.70
N ASN A 11 33.04 58.96 2.87
CA ASN A 11 32.14 57.88 2.41
C ASN A 11 32.01 56.81 3.51
N ALA A 12 30.86 56.76 4.18
CA ALA A 12 30.46 55.65 5.02
C ALA A 12 29.87 54.57 4.10
N VAL A 13 30.62 53.47 3.91
CA VAL A 13 30.11 52.29 3.26
C VAL A 13 29.31 51.48 4.30
N ALA A 14 28.00 51.51 4.19
CA ALA A 14 27.12 50.66 4.99
C ALA A 14 27.17 49.23 4.39
N ALA A 15 27.88 48.32 5.07
CA ALA A 15 27.85 46.90 4.74
C ALA A 15 26.52 46.31 5.23
N THR A 16 25.54 46.19 4.33
CA THR A 16 24.32 45.44 4.56
C THR A 16 24.64 43.94 4.46
N SER A 17 24.78 43.28 5.61
CA SER A 17 24.88 41.85 5.70
C SER A 17 23.55 41.23 5.31
N PHE A 18 23.44 40.72 4.07
CA PHE A 18 22.34 39.83 3.67
C PHE A 18 22.52 38.48 4.37
N VAL A 19 21.81 38.25 5.46
CA VAL A 19 21.62 36.92 6.00
C VAL A 19 20.68 36.19 5.06
N ALA A 20 21.24 35.41 4.14
CA ALA A 20 20.47 34.50 3.32
C ALA A 20 19.90 33.40 4.21
N PHE A 21 18.64 33.52 4.61
CA PHE A 21 17.89 32.40 5.13
C PHE A 21 17.78 31.35 4.01
N ALA A 22 18.67 30.36 4.04
CA ALA A 22 18.51 29.16 3.24
C ALA A 22 17.22 28.47 3.75
N ARG A 23 16.08 28.73 3.07
CA ARG A 23 14.91 27.87 3.19
C ARG A 23 15.37 26.50 2.74
N THR A 24 15.60 25.60 3.68
CA THR A 24 15.70 24.17 3.38
C THR A 24 14.40 23.79 2.72
N VAL A 25 14.40 23.68 1.39
CA VAL A 25 13.29 23.09 0.64
C VAL A 25 13.21 21.66 1.12
N ARG A 26 12.26 21.37 2.00
CA ARG A 26 11.97 20.01 2.43
C ARG A 26 11.64 19.25 1.16
N ALA A 27 12.41 18.22 0.84
CA ALA A 27 12.12 17.40 -0.33
C ALA A 27 10.68 16.88 -0.20
N ALA A 28 9.90 17.05 -1.26
CA ALA A 28 8.53 16.54 -1.26
C ALA A 28 8.55 15.02 -1.00
N CYS A 29 7.61 14.54 -0.20
CA CYS A 29 7.44 13.11 0.04
C CYS A 29 7.31 12.36 -1.31
N PRO A 30 8.16 11.36 -1.61
CA PRO A 30 8.09 10.63 -2.86
C PRO A 30 6.90 9.67 -2.91
N PHE A 31 6.27 9.39 -1.77
CA PHE A 31 5.21 8.39 -1.61
C PHE A 31 3.84 9.04 -1.43
N ARG A 32 2.79 8.30 -1.82
CA ARG A 32 1.42 8.54 -1.42
C ARG A 32 1.21 7.77 -0.11
N VAL A 33 1.44 8.39 1.04
CA VAL A 33 1.19 7.72 2.33
C VAL A 33 -0.31 7.59 2.53
N ALA A 34 -0.77 6.37 2.84
CA ALA A 34 -2.18 6.02 2.98
C ALA A 34 -2.41 5.07 4.15
N VAL A 35 -3.66 4.77 4.42
CA VAL A 35 -4.09 3.73 5.36
C VAL A 35 -5.31 3.01 4.77
N ILE A 36 -5.41 1.71 5.02
CA ILE A 36 -6.62 0.94 4.69
C ILE A 36 -7.73 1.37 5.65
N ASN A 37 -8.84 1.78 5.10
CA ASN A 37 -9.90 2.47 5.84
C ASN A 37 -10.45 1.68 7.04
N ASP A 38 -10.72 0.40 6.91
CA ASP A 38 -11.32 -0.43 7.95
C ASP A 38 -10.33 -0.93 9.02
N GLU A 39 -9.05 -0.58 8.88
CA GLU A 39 -8.08 -0.69 9.98
C GLU A 39 -8.37 0.32 11.11
N ILE A 40 -9.14 1.37 10.82
CA ILE A 40 -9.56 2.40 11.79
C ILE A 40 -10.95 2.08 12.34
N SER A 41 -11.96 2.03 11.45
CA SER A 41 -13.37 1.84 11.83
C SER A 41 -14.22 1.39 10.65
N GLN A 42 -15.43 0.91 10.93
CA GLN A 42 -16.47 0.70 9.92
C GLN A 42 -17.31 1.95 9.67
N ASP A 43 -17.21 3.00 10.48
CA ASP A 43 -17.81 4.31 10.23
C ASP A 43 -16.93 5.11 9.27
N PHE A 44 -17.32 5.17 8.01
CA PHE A 44 -16.50 5.77 6.95
C PHE A 44 -16.32 7.29 7.09
N ASP A 45 -17.31 8.02 7.61
CA ASP A 45 -17.16 9.47 7.85
C ASP A 45 -16.14 9.73 8.94
N HIS A 46 -16.19 8.96 10.05
CA HIS A 46 -15.21 9.01 11.11
C HIS A 46 -13.80 8.64 10.61
N VAL A 47 -13.67 7.56 9.83
CA VAL A 47 -12.40 7.15 9.22
C VAL A 47 -11.79 8.28 8.39
N CYS A 48 -12.57 8.87 7.49
CA CYS A 48 -12.08 9.95 6.62
C CYS A 48 -11.66 11.20 7.44
N SER A 49 -12.37 11.49 8.54
CA SER A 49 -11.97 12.55 9.49
C SER A 49 -10.62 12.27 10.14
N VAL A 50 -10.42 11.05 10.65
CA VAL A 50 -9.13 10.62 11.26
C VAL A 50 -7.99 10.70 10.24
N VAL A 51 -8.20 10.18 9.04
CA VAL A 51 -7.19 10.16 7.97
C VAL A 51 -6.78 11.58 7.58
N ALA A 52 -7.77 12.47 7.35
CA ALA A 52 -7.50 13.82 6.88
C ALA A 52 -6.97 14.75 7.99
N HIS A 53 -7.55 14.70 9.18
CA HIS A 53 -7.27 15.69 10.23
C HIS A 53 -6.23 15.21 11.25
N ASP A 54 -6.32 13.94 11.70
CA ASP A 54 -5.43 13.44 12.73
C ASP A 54 -4.11 12.91 12.15
N PHE A 55 -4.19 12.22 10.99
CA PHE A 55 -3.01 11.70 10.30
C PHE A 55 -2.43 12.69 9.28
N GLY A 56 -3.21 13.70 8.85
CA GLY A 56 -2.79 14.69 7.87
C GLY A 56 -2.53 14.11 6.48
N LEU A 57 -3.24 13.04 6.11
CA LEU A 57 -3.07 12.35 4.84
C LEU A 57 -4.07 12.86 3.79
N GLU A 58 -3.66 12.75 2.53
CA GLU A 58 -4.51 13.04 1.35
C GLU A 58 -4.99 11.77 0.64
N TRP A 59 -4.53 10.60 1.06
CA TRP A 59 -4.77 9.32 0.41
C TRP A 59 -5.31 8.29 1.38
N ILE A 60 -6.22 7.46 0.88
CA ILE A 60 -6.84 6.36 1.61
C ILE A 60 -6.97 5.15 0.69
N GLU A 61 -6.90 3.96 1.22
CA GLU A 61 -7.17 2.71 0.52
C GLU A 61 -8.54 2.16 0.90
N LEU A 62 -9.32 1.70 -0.07
CA LEU A 62 -10.70 1.25 0.16
C LEU A 62 -10.82 -0.27 0.19
N ARG A 63 -11.19 -0.84 1.35
CA ARG A 63 -11.46 -2.28 1.53
C ARG A 63 -12.87 -2.56 2.02
N SER A 64 -13.23 -2.13 3.21
CA SER A 64 -14.54 -2.40 3.82
C SER A 64 -15.06 -1.20 4.57
N THR A 65 -16.38 -1.00 4.51
CA THR A 65 -17.06 0.01 5.31
C THR A 65 -18.51 -0.39 5.56
N TRP A 66 -19.09 0.07 6.67
CA TRP A 66 -20.44 -0.27 7.09
C TRP A 66 -20.70 -1.78 7.15
N GLY A 67 -19.65 -2.57 7.50
CA GLY A 67 -19.72 -4.03 7.63
C GLY A 67 -19.69 -4.82 6.33
N LYS A 68 -19.40 -4.17 5.17
CA LYS A 68 -19.35 -4.78 3.85
C LYS A 68 -18.02 -4.47 3.15
N ASN A 69 -17.54 -5.40 2.34
CA ASN A 69 -16.46 -5.09 1.42
C ASN A 69 -16.93 -4.06 0.38
N VAL A 70 -16.04 -3.21 -0.09
CA VAL A 70 -16.36 -2.18 -1.09
C VAL A 70 -16.98 -2.77 -2.37
N THR A 71 -16.64 -4.02 -2.70
CA THR A 71 -17.20 -4.76 -3.85
C THR A 71 -18.65 -5.25 -3.65
N GLU A 72 -19.19 -5.11 -2.44
CA GLU A 72 -20.56 -5.53 -2.10
C GLU A 72 -21.46 -4.34 -1.71
N LEU A 73 -20.93 -3.12 -1.82
CA LEU A 73 -21.71 -1.91 -1.52
C LEU A 73 -22.76 -1.64 -2.61
N PRO A 74 -24.00 -1.34 -2.24
CA PRO A 74 -25.01 -0.89 -3.20
C PRO A 74 -24.68 0.53 -3.73
N ASP A 75 -25.21 0.90 -4.88
CA ASP A 75 -24.93 2.18 -5.55
C ASP A 75 -25.15 3.40 -4.63
N ALA A 76 -26.17 3.37 -3.79
CA ALA A 76 -26.44 4.45 -2.84
C ALA A 76 -25.29 4.64 -1.83
N ASP A 77 -24.70 3.54 -1.34
CA ASP A 77 -23.58 3.56 -0.42
C ASP A 77 -22.26 3.94 -1.15
N LEU A 78 -22.08 3.53 -2.41
CA LEU A 78 -20.97 3.99 -3.24
C LEU A 78 -21.02 5.52 -3.43
N GLN A 79 -22.20 6.06 -3.73
CA GLN A 79 -22.37 7.51 -3.86
C GLN A 79 -22.14 8.23 -2.52
N ARG A 80 -22.64 7.66 -1.41
CA ARG A 80 -22.37 8.17 -0.05
C ARG A 80 -20.87 8.21 0.25
N ALA A 81 -20.15 7.13 -0.05
CA ALA A 81 -18.71 7.07 0.15
C ALA A 81 -17.96 8.15 -0.66
N ARG A 82 -18.34 8.37 -1.92
CA ARG A 82 -17.79 9.45 -2.75
C ARG A 82 -18.00 10.83 -2.13
N ASN A 83 -19.18 11.09 -1.64
CA ASN A 83 -19.51 12.38 -1.01
C ASN A 83 -18.68 12.60 0.26
N ILE A 84 -18.47 11.55 1.06
CA ILE A 84 -17.62 11.61 2.25
C ILE A 84 -16.15 11.86 1.85
N LEU A 85 -15.59 11.14 0.87
CA LEU A 85 -14.23 11.39 0.37
C LEU A 85 -14.06 12.83 -0.10
N ALA A 86 -15.03 13.36 -0.85
CA ALA A 86 -15.02 14.74 -1.33
C ALA A 86 -15.08 15.77 -0.16
N LYS A 87 -15.88 15.50 0.89
CA LYS A 87 -15.97 16.33 2.11
C LYS A 87 -14.59 16.51 2.77
N TYR A 88 -13.77 15.47 2.78
CA TYR A 88 -12.44 15.48 3.41
C TYR A 88 -11.30 15.68 2.40
N ASN A 89 -11.60 15.92 1.13
CA ASN A 89 -10.60 16.06 0.06
C ASN A 89 -9.62 14.88 -0.03
N LEU A 90 -10.12 13.67 0.21
CA LEU A 90 -9.33 12.43 0.15
C LEU A 90 -9.40 11.79 -1.23
N ARG A 91 -8.27 11.27 -1.67
CA ARG A 91 -8.10 10.51 -2.91
C ARG A 91 -7.86 9.03 -2.59
N VAL A 92 -8.31 8.16 -3.48
CA VAL A 92 -8.20 6.70 -3.30
C VAL A 92 -6.95 6.17 -3.99
N THR A 93 -6.16 5.35 -3.28
CA THR A 93 -4.94 4.72 -3.83
C THR A 93 -5.26 3.54 -4.73
N ASP A 94 -6.15 2.67 -4.27
CA ASP A 94 -6.62 1.47 -5.00
C ASP A 94 -7.92 0.93 -4.40
N ILE A 95 -8.53 -0.01 -5.12
CA ILE A 95 -9.62 -0.85 -4.64
C ILE A 95 -9.01 -2.13 -4.08
N ALA A 96 -8.98 -2.25 -2.75
CA ALA A 96 -8.47 -3.44 -2.05
C ALA A 96 -9.49 -4.60 -2.14
N SER A 97 -9.69 -5.08 -3.36
CA SER A 97 -10.68 -6.11 -3.69
C SER A 97 -10.22 -7.52 -3.28
N PRO A 98 -11.16 -8.48 -3.09
CA PRO A 98 -10.86 -9.90 -2.88
C PRO A 98 -10.71 -10.67 -4.20
N LEU A 99 -10.49 -10.00 -5.33
CA LEU A 99 -10.39 -10.62 -6.65
C LEU A 99 -9.38 -11.77 -6.64
N PHE A 100 -9.80 -12.95 -7.10
CA PHE A 100 -9.06 -14.22 -7.10
C PHE A 100 -8.68 -14.77 -5.72
N LYS A 101 -9.24 -14.26 -4.63
CA LYS A 101 -9.09 -14.83 -3.29
C LYS A 101 -10.15 -15.94 -3.09
N THR A 102 -10.01 -17.02 -3.84
CA THR A 102 -10.97 -18.15 -3.93
C THR A 102 -10.26 -19.45 -4.29
N ASP A 103 -10.98 -20.58 -4.23
CA ASP A 103 -10.47 -21.88 -4.61
C ASP A 103 -10.20 -21.97 -6.12
N TRP A 104 -9.09 -22.61 -6.49
CA TRP A 104 -8.91 -23.09 -7.86
C TRP A 104 -9.68 -24.39 -8.05
N PRO A 105 -10.55 -24.51 -9.07
CA PRO A 105 -11.43 -25.69 -9.23
C PRO A 105 -10.67 -27.01 -9.31
N GLY A 106 -11.04 -27.95 -8.45
CA GLY A 106 -10.48 -29.32 -8.43
C GLY A 106 -9.06 -29.44 -7.86
N ALA A 107 -8.44 -28.35 -7.41
CA ALA A 107 -7.09 -28.39 -6.84
C ALA A 107 -7.13 -28.58 -5.31
N PRO A 108 -6.29 -29.48 -4.74
CA PRO A 108 -6.15 -29.61 -3.29
C PRO A 108 -5.54 -28.35 -2.65
N LEU A 109 -6.15 -27.89 -1.56
CA LEU A 109 -5.68 -26.75 -0.80
C LEU A 109 -4.56 -27.10 0.17
N SER A 110 -3.57 -26.25 0.30
CA SER A 110 -2.53 -26.29 1.31
C SER A 110 -3.11 -26.10 2.72
N LYS A 111 -2.37 -26.54 3.74
CA LYS A 111 -2.67 -26.25 5.15
C LYS A 111 -2.58 -24.75 5.48
N GLN A 112 -1.80 -23.97 4.74
CA GLN A 112 -1.70 -22.52 4.88
C GLN A 112 -2.89 -21.76 4.25
N SER A 113 -3.70 -22.42 3.42
CA SER A 113 -4.88 -21.78 2.84
C SER A 113 -5.86 -21.35 3.92
N ALA A 114 -6.32 -20.10 3.87
CA ALA A 114 -7.35 -19.58 4.76
C ALA A 114 -8.75 -20.14 4.44
N ARG A 115 -8.98 -20.58 3.21
CA ARG A 115 -10.24 -21.13 2.68
C ARG A 115 -11.42 -20.17 2.67
N ARG A 116 -11.36 -19.09 3.41
CA ARG A 116 -12.35 -18.01 3.42
C ARG A 116 -11.67 -16.67 3.64
N ASP A 117 -12.20 -15.64 3.03
CA ASP A 117 -11.72 -14.28 3.25
C ASP A 117 -12.11 -13.80 4.66
N GLN A 118 -11.12 -13.29 5.41
CA GLN A 118 -11.34 -12.77 6.77
C GLN A 118 -12.25 -11.53 6.81
N PHE A 119 -12.41 -10.84 5.66
CA PHE A 119 -13.28 -9.66 5.51
C PHE A 119 -14.64 -10.02 4.94
N LYS A 120 -15.00 -11.32 4.91
CA LYS A 120 -16.32 -11.87 4.52
C LYS A 120 -16.74 -11.59 3.08
N ALA A 121 -15.79 -11.34 2.20
CA ALA A 121 -16.01 -11.13 0.78
C ALA A 121 -15.67 -12.41 -0.02
N ASP A 122 -16.46 -13.45 0.17
CA ASP A 122 -16.26 -14.77 -0.44
C ASP A 122 -16.97 -14.84 -1.81
N PHE A 123 -16.20 -14.75 -2.88
CA PHE A 123 -16.67 -14.93 -4.25
C PHE A 123 -16.17 -16.25 -4.81
N THR A 124 -17.05 -17.03 -5.42
CA THR A 124 -16.70 -18.29 -6.08
C THR A 124 -15.84 -18.06 -7.32
N PHE A 125 -15.16 -19.10 -7.80
CA PHE A 125 -14.38 -19.03 -9.05
C PHE A 125 -15.20 -18.53 -10.25
N ARG A 126 -16.49 -18.92 -10.34
CA ARG A 126 -17.38 -18.51 -11.45
C ARG A 126 -17.73 -17.02 -11.43
N GLN A 127 -17.69 -16.40 -10.25
CA GLN A 127 -18.02 -14.98 -10.08
C GLN A 127 -16.81 -14.05 -10.34
N GLN A 128 -15.61 -14.59 -10.55
CA GLN A 128 -14.39 -13.76 -10.63
C GLN A 128 -14.38 -12.83 -11.85
N GLU A 129 -15.00 -13.23 -12.97
CA GLU A 129 -15.08 -12.38 -14.16
C GLU A 129 -15.99 -11.15 -13.91
N ASP A 130 -17.17 -11.39 -13.33
CA ASP A 130 -18.12 -10.32 -12.98
C ASP A 130 -17.53 -9.42 -11.89
N LEU A 131 -16.83 -10.01 -10.91
CA LEU A 131 -16.13 -9.26 -9.87
C LEU A 131 -15.05 -8.35 -10.46
N LEU A 132 -14.28 -8.82 -11.44
CA LEU A 132 -13.28 -7.99 -12.12
C LEU A 132 -13.93 -6.79 -12.83
N ASP A 133 -15.05 -6.99 -13.55
CA ASP A 133 -15.76 -5.91 -14.22
C ASP A 133 -16.31 -4.91 -13.20
N HIS A 134 -16.84 -5.41 -12.09
CA HIS A 134 -17.29 -4.57 -10.99
C HIS A 134 -16.14 -3.76 -10.37
N CYS A 135 -14.97 -4.37 -10.13
CA CYS A 135 -13.78 -3.67 -9.62
C CYS A 135 -13.29 -2.59 -10.60
N ILE A 136 -13.35 -2.84 -11.92
CA ILE A 136 -13.05 -1.83 -12.94
C ILE A 136 -14.01 -0.64 -12.85
N MET A 137 -15.30 -0.89 -12.65
CA MET A 137 -16.31 0.15 -12.41
C MET A 137 -16.00 0.92 -11.13
N LEU A 138 -15.70 0.24 -10.02
CA LEU A 138 -15.35 0.87 -8.74
C LEU A 138 -14.11 1.74 -8.85
N ALA A 139 -13.05 1.28 -9.52
CA ALA A 139 -11.85 2.07 -9.72
C ALA A 139 -12.14 3.40 -10.44
N LYS A 140 -12.98 3.36 -11.49
CA LYS A 140 -13.45 4.57 -12.19
C LYS A 140 -14.31 5.45 -11.29
N THR A 141 -15.20 4.84 -10.50
CA THR A 141 -16.11 5.54 -9.59
C THR A 141 -15.35 6.33 -8.52
N PHE A 142 -14.28 5.76 -7.97
CA PHE A 142 -13.48 6.38 -6.94
C PHE A 142 -12.23 7.12 -7.46
N GLY A 143 -12.02 7.15 -8.78
CA GLY A 143 -10.94 7.91 -9.41
C GLY A 143 -9.54 7.35 -9.12
N THR A 144 -9.43 6.03 -8.89
CA THR A 144 -8.13 5.34 -8.79
C THR A 144 -7.81 4.58 -10.06
N ASP A 145 -6.52 4.37 -10.32
CA ASP A 145 -6.02 3.60 -11.45
C ASP A 145 -5.59 2.17 -11.05
N ARG A 146 -5.92 1.70 -9.81
CA ARG A 146 -5.41 0.44 -9.26
C ARG A 146 -6.51 -0.41 -8.66
N ILE A 147 -6.37 -1.73 -8.88
CA ILE A 147 -7.23 -2.78 -8.32
C ILE A 147 -6.33 -3.87 -7.76
N ARG A 148 -6.50 -4.21 -6.48
CA ARG A 148 -5.82 -5.36 -5.87
C ARG A 148 -6.43 -6.67 -6.32
N CYS A 149 -5.59 -7.70 -6.49
CA CYS A 149 -5.98 -9.10 -6.65
C CYS A 149 -5.02 -10.02 -5.89
N PHE A 150 -5.38 -11.31 -5.89
CA PHE A 150 -4.56 -12.41 -5.40
C PHE A 150 -4.34 -13.43 -6.52
N ASP A 151 -3.72 -14.59 -6.22
CA ASP A 151 -3.50 -15.68 -7.18
C ASP A 151 -4.07 -17.01 -6.67
N PHE A 152 -5.28 -16.94 -6.14
CA PHE A 152 -6.07 -18.03 -5.55
C PHE A 152 -5.54 -18.54 -4.22
N TRP A 153 -6.38 -19.24 -3.46
CA TRP A 153 -5.97 -19.87 -2.21
C TRP A 153 -4.80 -20.82 -2.45
N ARG A 154 -3.87 -20.83 -1.51
CA ARG A 154 -2.65 -21.61 -1.63
C ARG A 154 -2.94 -23.08 -1.82
N LEU A 155 -2.40 -23.65 -2.90
CA LEU A 155 -2.53 -25.05 -3.26
C LEU A 155 -1.44 -25.89 -2.58
N ASP A 156 -1.74 -27.13 -2.30
CA ASP A 156 -0.76 -28.08 -1.75
C ASP A 156 0.41 -28.30 -2.74
N ASN A 157 0.08 -28.41 -4.05
CA ASN A 157 1.04 -28.38 -5.14
C ASN A 157 0.50 -27.46 -6.24
N VAL A 158 1.09 -26.30 -6.41
CA VAL A 158 0.68 -25.33 -7.43
C VAL A 158 1.20 -25.67 -8.84
N ALA A 159 2.26 -26.47 -8.96
CA ALA A 159 2.96 -26.69 -10.23
C ALA A 159 2.05 -27.13 -11.40
N PRO A 160 1.10 -28.07 -11.22
CA PRO A 160 0.20 -28.48 -12.30
C PRO A 160 -0.77 -27.37 -12.77
N TYR A 161 -1.02 -26.37 -11.92
CA TYR A 161 -2.02 -25.31 -12.14
C TYR A 161 -1.38 -23.97 -12.47
N ARG A 162 -0.08 -23.79 -12.21
CA ARG A 162 0.61 -22.49 -12.31
C ARG A 162 0.43 -21.81 -13.67
N VAL A 163 0.52 -22.55 -14.76
CA VAL A 163 0.34 -21.99 -16.12
C VAL A 163 -1.07 -21.41 -16.28
N ALA A 164 -2.09 -22.16 -15.90
CA ALA A 164 -3.48 -21.72 -16.01
C ALA A 164 -3.82 -20.54 -15.06
N ILE A 165 -3.25 -20.52 -13.85
CA ILE A 165 -3.36 -19.40 -12.93
C ILE A 165 -2.72 -18.14 -13.55
N ASN A 166 -1.52 -18.27 -14.12
CA ASN A 166 -0.83 -17.13 -14.74
C ASN A 166 -1.60 -16.61 -15.97
N GLU A 167 -2.20 -17.48 -16.78
CA GLU A 167 -3.08 -17.05 -17.90
C GLU A 167 -4.29 -16.27 -17.38
N LYS A 168 -4.91 -16.70 -16.27
CA LYS A 168 -6.03 -15.98 -15.65
C LYS A 168 -5.61 -14.58 -15.21
N LEU A 169 -4.42 -14.45 -14.59
CA LEU A 169 -3.86 -13.15 -14.19
C LEU A 169 -3.54 -12.27 -15.41
N ARG A 170 -2.99 -12.83 -16.50
CA ARG A 170 -2.74 -12.10 -17.75
C ARG A 170 -4.02 -11.53 -18.34
N ASP A 171 -5.06 -12.37 -18.44
CA ASP A 171 -6.34 -11.94 -19.02
C ASP A 171 -6.97 -10.82 -18.21
N ALA A 172 -6.94 -10.92 -16.88
CA ALA A 172 -7.40 -9.87 -15.98
C ALA A 172 -6.56 -8.58 -16.14
N ALA A 173 -5.24 -8.69 -16.21
CA ALA A 173 -4.35 -7.55 -16.42
C ALA A 173 -4.61 -6.86 -17.77
N ARG A 174 -4.84 -7.62 -18.84
CA ARG A 174 -5.21 -7.09 -20.17
C ARG A 174 -6.57 -6.38 -20.14
N ARG A 175 -7.54 -6.90 -19.36
CA ARG A 175 -8.84 -6.23 -19.19
C ARG A 175 -8.67 -4.91 -18.44
N CYS A 176 -7.89 -4.88 -17.35
CA CYS A 176 -7.54 -3.65 -16.65
C CYS A 176 -6.87 -2.64 -17.59
N ALA A 177 -5.89 -3.07 -18.39
CA ALA A 177 -5.18 -2.22 -19.35
C ALA A 177 -6.12 -1.51 -20.35
N ARG A 178 -7.16 -2.20 -20.84
CA ARG A 178 -8.17 -1.58 -21.73
C ARG A 178 -8.94 -0.42 -21.08
N SER A 179 -8.93 -0.37 -19.77
CA SER A 179 -9.52 0.70 -18.97
C SER A 179 -8.49 1.66 -18.38
N ASN A 180 -7.23 1.58 -18.79
CA ASN A 180 -6.09 2.32 -18.23
C ASN A 180 -5.88 2.07 -16.74
N LEU A 181 -6.14 0.85 -16.28
CA LEU A 181 -5.98 0.43 -14.90
C LEU A 181 -4.82 -0.56 -14.75
N ILE A 182 -4.27 -0.59 -13.55
CA ILE A 182 -3.23 -1.53 -13.10
C ILE A 182 -3.88 -2.58 -12.20
N LEU A 183 -3.61 -3.85 -12.47
CA LEU A 183 -3.94 -4.95 -11.59
C LEU A 183 -2.76 -5.21 -10.64
N LEU A 184 -3.00 -5.16 -9.34
CA LEU A 184 -2.00 -5.31 -8.29
C LEU A 184 -2.10 -6.68 -7.63
N LEU A 185 -1.13 -7.57 -7.84
CA LEU A 185 -1.03 -8.82 -7.09
C LEU A 185 -0.48 -8.54 -5.69
N GLU A 186 -1.25 -8.82 -4.66
CA GLU A 186 -0.74 -8.83 -3.28
C GLU A 186 -0.14 -10.20 -2.95
N ASN A 187 1.08 -10.21 -2.40
CA ASN A 187 1.66 -11.42 -1.84
C ASN A 187 1.06 -11.70 -0.45
N GLU A 188 0.54 -12.93 -0.27
CA GLU A 188 -0.07 -13.38 0.99
C GLU A 188 0.19 -14.85 1.24
N MET A 189 0.50 -15.24 2.49
CA MET A 189 0.82 -16.62 2.88
C MET A 189 -0.28 -17.62 2.51
N SER A 190 -1.54 -17.20 2.61
CA SER A 190 -2.70 -18.04 2.30
C SER A 190 -2.99 -18.17 0.80
N CYS A 191 -2.26 -17.44 -0.06
CA CYS A 191 -2.36 -17.49 -1.53
C CYS A 191 -1.11 -18.14 -2.15
N ASN A 192 -1.12 -18.39 -3.46
CA ASN A 192 -0.02 -19.09 -4.12
C ASN A 192 1.25 -18.25 -4.28
N THR A 193 1.16 -16.93 -4.11
CA THR A 193 2.29 -16.00 -4.06
C THR A 193 2.38 -15.39 -2.68
N ALA A 194 3.39 -15.76 -1.88
CA ALA A 194 3.58 -15.32 -0.51
C ALA A 194 4.89 -14.55 -0.29
N THR A 195 5.99 -15.03 -0.87
CA THR A 195 7.35 -14.51 -0.64
C THR A 195 7.83 -13.59 -1.76
N GLY A 196 8.95 -12.89 -1.54
CA GLY A 196 9.58 -12.08 -2.60
C GLY A 196 10.05 -12.93 -3.80
N GLU A 197 10.49 -14.16 -3.56
CA GLU A 197 10.89 -15.09 -4.62
C GLU A 197 9.68 -15.52 -5.46
N GLU A 198 8.59 -15.98 -4.83
CA GLU A 198 7.36 -16.35 -5.52
C GLU A 198 6.75 -15.16 -6.28
N ALA A 199 6.81 -13.94 -5.70
CA ALA A 199 6.36 -12.72 -6.36
C ALA A 199 7.19 -12.38 -7.59
N ALA A 200 8.52 -12.50 -7.51
CA ALA A 200 9.40 -12.30 -8.65
C ALA A 200 9.13 -13.31 -9.78
N ASP A 201 8.88 -14.57 -9.43
CA ASP A 201 8.54 -15.64 -10.40
C ASP A 201 7.20 -15.38 -11.07
N THR A 202 6.18 -14.98 -10.30
CA THR A 202 4.86 -14.66 -10.85
C THR A 202 4.93 -13.45 -11.77
N LEU A 203 5.65 -12.38 -11.38
CA LEU A 203 5.84 -11.20 -12.23
C LEU A 203 6.63 -11.49 -13.52
N ARG A 204 7.59 -12.42 -13.50
CA ARG A 204 8.27 -12.88 -14.73
C ARG A 204 7.33 -13.65 -15.65
N SER A 205 6.46 -14.47 -15.05
CA SER A 205 5.51 -15.31 -15.79
C SER A 205 4.33 -14.52 -16.35
N VAL A 206 3.99 -13.36 -15.78
CA VAL A 206 2.92 -12.45 -16.21
C VAL A 206 3.56 -11.10 -16.59
N PRO A 207 4.07 -10.97 -17.84
CA PRO A 207 4.90 -9.83 -18.23
C PRO A 207 4.11 -8.55 -18.55
N GLU A 208 2.78 -8.58 -18.54
CA GLU A 208 1.91 -7.45 -18.83
C GLU A 208 2.28 -6.23 -17.98
N THR A 209 2.50 -5.07 -18.61
CA THR A 209 2.88 -3.83 -17.90
C THR A 209 1.79 -3.30 -16.97
N SER A 210 0.54 -3.70 -17.22
CA SER A 210 -0.62 -3.43 -16.37
C SER A 210 -0.76 -4.39 -15.18
N PHE A 211 0.15 -5.36 -15.03
CA PHE A 211 0.22 -6.27 -13.89
C PHE A 211 1.42 -5.90 -13.03
N MET A 212 1.18 -5.45 -11.81
CA MET A 212 2.22 -5.02 -10.87
C MET A 212 2.03 -5.71 -9.53
N LEU A 213 2.99 -5.53 -8.63
CA LEU A 213 2.95 -6.07 -7.28
C LEU A 213 2.41 -5.03 -6.29
N ASN A 214 1.51 -5.43 -5.42
CA ASN A 214 1.32 -4.83 -4.12
C ASN A 214 2.26 -5.57 -3.16
N TRP A 215 3.43 -4.98 -2.89
CA TRP A 215 4.43 -5.59 -2.03
C TRP A 215 4.05 -5.47 -0.56
N ASP A 216 3.82 -6.60 0.10
CA ASP A 216 3.59 -6.69 1.53
C ASP A 216 4.72 -7.51 2.20
N PRO A 217 5.77 -6.86 2.71
CA PRO A 217 6.85 -7.55 3.42
C PRO A 217 6.39 -8.13 4.76
N GLY A 218 5.32 -7.60 5.38
CA GLY A 218 4.74 -8.15 6.59
C GLY A 218 4.08 -9.50 6.32
N ASN A 219 3.29 -9.61 5.25
CA ASN A 219 2.74 -10.90 4.81
C ASN A 219 3.86 -11.90 4.48
N ALA A 220 4.89 -11.47 3.74
CA ALA A 220 6.03 -12.33 3.43
C ALA A 220 6.76 -12.82 4.68
N ALA A 221 6.85 -12.01 5.75
CA ALA A 221 7.47 -12.38 7.01
C ALA A 221 6.68 -13.46 7.79
N THR A 222 5.40 -13.67 7.49
CA THR A 222 4.61 -14.75 8.10
C THR A 222 4.93 -16.12 7.50
N PHE A 223 5.53 -16.17 6.31
CA PHE A 223 5.87 -17.42 5.64
C PHE A 223 7.15 -18.03 6.25
N PRO A 224 7.18 -19.35 6.51
CA PRO A 224 8.33 -19.99 7.16
C PRO A 224 9.65 -19.71 6.43
N ASN A 225 10.67 -19.32 7.20
CA ASN A 225 12.03 -19.03 6.70
C ASN A 225 12.12 -17.91 5.66
N SER A 226 11.09 -17.11 5.50
CA SER A 226 11.12 -15.94 4.61
C SER A 226 11.86 -14.78 5.27
N GLU A 227 12.73 -14.13 4.50
CA GLU A 227 13.40 -12.88 4.84
C GLU A 227 12.94 -11.79 3.84
N PRO A 228 11.84 -11.06 4.16
CA PRO A 228 11.23 -10.16 3.19
C PRO A 228 12.13 -8.98 2.79
N PHE A 229 12.94 -8.46 3.73
CA PHE A 229 13.86 -7.36 3.49
C PHE A 229 15.17 -7.57 4.24
N PRO A 230 16.35 -7.36 3.58
CA PRO A 230 16.49 -6.91 2.19
C PRO A 230 16.29 -8.01 1.14
N LYS A 231 16.49 -9.29 1.50
CA LYS A 231 16.65 -10.42 0.56
C LYS A 231 15.47 -10.60 -0.39
N GLY A 232 14.25 -10.73 0.13
CA GLY A 232 13.04 -10.89 -0.70
C GLY A 232 12.80 -9.68 -1.60
N TYR A 233 12.97 -8.47 -1.07
CA TYR A 233 12.84 -7.23 -1.84
C TYR A 233 13.87 -7.16 -2.97
N ASP A 234 15.12 -7.61 -2.76
CA ASP A 234 16.18 -7.52 -3.76
C ASP A 234 15.88 -8.37 -5.01
N LEU A 235 15.10 -9.44 -4.88
CA LEU A 235 14.66 -10.29 -5.99
C LEU A 235 13.58 -9.63 -6.87
N LEU A 236 12.85 -8.66 -6.36
CA LEU A 236 11.73 -8.05 -7.05
C LEU A 236 12.18 -7.14 -8.22
N PRO A 237 11.46 -7.14 -9.35
CA PRO A 237 11.65 -6.13 -10.39
C PRO A 237 11.09 -4.78 -9.93
N LYS A 238 11.95 -3.89 -9.42
CA LYS A 238 11.58 -2.64 -8.72
C LYS A 238 10.54 -1.79 -9.46
N LYS A 239 10.63 -1.71 -10.79
CA LYS A 239 9.66 -0.98 -11.64
C LYS A 239 8.28 -1.61 -11.71
N ARG A 240 8.16 -2.86 -11.23
CA ARG A 240 6.89 -3.60 -11.19
C ARG A 240 6.24 -3.58 -9.79
N ILE A 241 6.80 -2.86 -8.83
CA ILE A 241 6.13 -2.59 -7.54
C ILE A 241 5.20 -1.41 -7.77
N GLY A 242 3.89 -1.65 -7.71
CA GLY A 242 2.84 -0.66 -7.99
C GLY A 242 2.13 -0.15 -6.74
N HIS A 243 2.25 -0.86 -5.64
CA HIS A 243 1.70 -0.53 -4.32
C HIS A 243 2.56 -1.19 -3.24
N CYS A 244 2.48 -0.72 -2.00
CA CYS A 244 3.18 -1.34 -0.88
C CYS A 244 2.32 -1.25 0.38
N HIS A 245 2.11 -2.38 1.07
CA HIS A 245 1.46 -2.42 2.38
C HIS A 245 2.48 -2.34 3.49
N ALA A 246 2.28 -1.40 4.41
CA ALA A 246 3.08 -1.27 5.63
C ALA A 246 2.44 -2.08 6.76
N LYS A 247 3.03 -3.23 7.03
CA LYS A 247 2.60 -4.21 8.03
C LYS A 247 3.83 -4.80 8.74
N ASN A 248 3.69 -5.27 9.96
CA ASN A 248 4.80 -5.89 10.66
C ASN A 248 4.35 -7.09 11.52
N VAL A 249 5.29 -7.99 11.80
CA VAL A 249 5.09 -9.17 12.64
C VAL A 249 6.25 -9.34 13.61
N VAL A 250 6.01 -10.06 14.70
CA VAL A 250 7.05 -10.60 15.58
C VAL A 250 7.02 -12.12 15.51
N HIS A 251 8.20 -12.73 15.47
CA HIS A 251 8.33 -14.17 15.57
C HIS A 251 8.49 -14.58 17.03
N LYS A 252 7.81 -15.65 17.44
CA LYS A 252 7.88 -16.22 18.77
C LYS A 252 8.87 -17.38 18.83
N PRO A 253 9.40 -17.69 20.02
CA PRO A 253 10.33 -18.82 20.20
C PRO A 253 9.74 -20.19 19.80
N ASP A 254 8.41 -20.34 19.82
CA ASP A 254 7.71 -21.56 19.43
C ASP A 254 7.48 -21.70 17.92
N GLY A 255 8.07 -20.79 17.11
CA GLY A 255 7.94 -20.77 15.67
C GLY A 255 6.64 -20.12 15.16
N LYS A 256 5.77 -19.66 16.04
CA LYS A 256 4.60 -18.87 15.67
C LYS A 256 4.97 -17.41 15.44
N TRP A 257 4.02 -16.67 14.92
CA TRP A 257 4.15 -15.23 14.71
C TRP A 257 2.86 -14.51 15.16
N GLU A 258 2.98 -13.22 15.40
CA GLU A 258 1.86 -12.33 15.70
C GLU A 258 2.06 -11.01 14.96
N TRP A 259 0.94 -10.36 14.61
CA TRP A 259 1.00 -9.00 14.08
C TRP A 259 1.61 -8.05 15.12
N ALA A 260 2.36 -7.07 14.65
CA ALA A 260 3.01 -6.07 15.47
C ALA A 260 2.86 -4.68 14.83
N PRO A 261 2.95 -3.60 15.62
CA PRO A 261 2.98 -2.26 15.07
C PRO A 261 4.19 -2.08 14.14
N VAL A 262 4.05 -1.26 13.10
CA VAL A 262 5.18 -0.85 12.28
C VAL A 262 6.27 -0.24 13.16
N GLY A 263 7.52 -0.64 12.92
CA GLY A 263 8.69 -0.20 13.69
C GLY A 263 9.08 -1.08 14.87
N THR A 264 8.26 -2.10 15.24
CA THR A 264 8.55 -2.98 16.39
C THR A 264 8.71 -4.46 16.03
N GLY A 265 8.45 -4.85 14.79
CA GLY A 265 8.55 -6.24 14.31
C GLY A 265 9.82 -6.51 13.51
N VAL A 266 9.81 -7.64 12.79
CA VAL A 266 10.99 -8.16 12.08
C VAL A 266 11.27 -7.44 10.75
N VAL A 267 10.29 -6.72 10.18
CA VAL A 267 10.50 -5.95 8.95
C VAL A 267 11.17 -4.63 9.28
N ASP A 268 12.38 -4.40 8.75
CA ASP A 268 13.07 -3.11 8.82
C ASP A 268 12.40 -2.11 7.86
N TRP A 269 11.39 -1.42 8.36
CA TRP A 269 10.65 -0.44 7.59
C TRP A 269 11.47 0.80 7.23
N ALA A 270 12.43 1.20 8.05
CA ALA A 270 13.30 2.32 7.70
C ALA A 270 14.19 1.97 6.50
N GLY A 271 14.80 0.79 6.51
CA GLY A 271 15.57 0.26 5.38
C GLY A 271 14.72 0.04 4.14
N GLN A 272 13.51 -0.56 4.28
CA GLN A 272 12.58 -0.80 3.17
C GLN A 272 12.15 0.50 2.49
N LEU A 273 11.80 1.54 3.24
CA LEU A 273 11.40 2.84 2.71
C LEU A 273 12.58 3.57 2.05
N ALA A 274 13.77 3.49 2.63
CA ALA A 274 14.99 4.02 2.01
C ALA A 274 15.28 3.34 0.67
N ALA A 275 15.11 2.00 0.60
CA ALA A 275 15.28 1.24 -0.63
C ALA A 275 14.22 1.60 -1.69
N LEU A 276 12.94 1.70 -1.31
CA LEU A 276 11.88 2.16 -2.22
C LEU A 276 12.20 3.54 -2.80
N LYS A 277 12.64 4.49 -1.96
CA LYS A 277 13.05 5.82 -2.41
C LYS A 277 14.24 5.76 -3.37
N ARG A 278 15.31 5.03 -3.01
CA ARG A 278 16.51 4.83 -3.83
C ARG A 278 16.17 4.29 -5.21
N ASP A 279 15.22 3.33 -5.27
CA ASP A 279 14.82 2.64 -6.50
C ASP A 279 13.75 3.41 -7.30
N GLY A 280 13.43 4.65 -6.89
CA GLY A 280 12.54 5.56 -7.60
C GLY A 280 11.05 5.23 -7.48
N TYR A 281 10.64 4.46 -6.45
CA TYR A 281 9.24 4.20 -6.16
C TYR A 281 8.50 5.50 -5.81
N ARG A 282 7.29 5.68 -6.35
CA ARG A 282 6.50 6.91 -6.17
C ARG A 282 4.99 6.67 -6.03
N TYR A 283 4.62 5.42 -5.74
CA TYR A 283 3.23 5.03 -5.55
C TYR A 283 2.85 5.03 -4.07
N ALA A 284 1.78 4.32 -3.70
CA ALA A 284 1.29 4.33 -2.34
C ALA A 284 2.12 3.42 -1.41
N VAL A 285 2.36 3.93 -0.20
CA VAL A 285 2.71 3.13 0.98
C VAL A 285 1.52 3.22 1.92
N SER A 286 0.74 2.16 2.02
CA SER A 286 -0.52 2.12 2.75
C SER A 286 -0.38 1.29 4.02
N LEU A 287 -0.74 1.87 5.15
CA LEU A 287 -0.70 1.17 6.44
C LEU A 287 -1.83 0.14 6.51
N GLU A 288 -1.45 -1.11 6.74
CA GLU A 288 -2.34 -2.22 7.05
C GLU A 288 -1.94 -2.84 8.39
N THR A 289 -2.51 -2.34 9.47
CA THR A 289 -2.03 -2.64 10.82
C THR A 289 -2.20 -4.11 11.22
N HIS A 290 -3.37 -4.70 11.02
CA HIS A 290 -3.80 -6.01 11.54
C HIS A 290 -3.55 -6.24 13.04
N TRP A 291 -2.58 -5.57 13.64
CA TRP A 291 -2.34 -5.61 15.08
C TRP A 291 -3.49 -4.96 15.85
N ARG A 292 -3.86 -5.54 17.01
CA ARG A 292 -5.00 -5.10 17.83
C ARG A 292 -4.64 -4.92 19.31
N GLY A 293 -3.35 -4.84 19.63
CA GLY A 293 -2.87 -4.81 21.00
C GLY A 293 -3.16 -3.53 21.79
N ALA A 294 -3.60 -2.43 21.12
CA ALA A 294 -4.00 -1.22 21.82
C ALA A 294 -5.51 -1.18 22.20
N GLY A 295 -6.22 -2.31 22.06
CA GLY A 295 -7.60 -2.49 22.52
C GLY A 295 -8.66 -2.21 21.46
N THR A 296 -8.50 -1.19 20.60
CA THR A 296 -9.41 -0.93 19.49
C THR A 296 -8.65 -0.91 18.15
N PRO A 297 -9.34 -1.12 17.02
CA PRO A 297 -8.73 -0.98 15.71
C PRO A 297 -8.07 0.40 15.52
N GLU A 298 -8.79 1.47 15.80
CA GLU A 298 -8.27 2.83 15.67
C GLU A 298 -7.05 3.10 16.57
N ALA A 299 -7.13 2.75 17.87
CA ALA A 299 -6.00 2.94 18.79
C ALA A 299 -4.75 2.18 18.30
N SER A 300 -4.94 0.96 17.80
CA SER A 300 -3.85 0.14 17.23
C SER A 300 -3.28 0.74 15.95
N THR A 301 -4.14 1.27 15.08
CA THR A 301 -3.72 1.95 13.86
C THR A 301 -2.96 3.23 14.17
N ARG A 302 -3.37 4.01 15.18
CA ARG A 302 -2.63 5.22 15.63
C ARG A 302 -1.22 4.88 16.09
N VAL A 303 -1.04 3.81 16.86
CA VAL A 303 0.29 3.34 17.30
C VAL A 303 1.14 2.93 16.09
N SER A 304 0.58 2.13 15.18
CA SER A 304 1.27 1.65 14.00
C SER A 304 1.60 2.80 13.01
N PHE A 305 0.71 3.78 12.88
CA PHE A 305 0.93 4.96 12.04
C PHE A 305 2.09 5.82 12.58
N LYS A 306 2.19 6.00 13.90
CA LYS A 306 3.34 6.67 14.51
C LYS A 306 4.65 5.94 14.18
N GLY A 307 4.66 4.61 14.25
CA GLY A 307 5.83 3.81 13.85
C GLY A 307 6.19 3.97 12.37
N LEU A 308 5.19 4.06 11.49
CA LEU A 308 5.40 4.35 10.07
C LEU A 308 5.99 5.76 9.85
N GLN A 309 5.48 6.78 10.55
CA GLN A 309 6.03 8.15 10.49
C GLN A 309 7.49 8.19 10.93
N GLU A 310 7.84 7.50 12.02
CA GLU A 310 9.23 7.39 12.50
C GLU A 310 10.13 6.68 11.48
N ALA A 311 9.63 5.61 10.83
CA ALA A 311 10.35 4.90 9.79
C ALA A 311 10.56 5.78 8.54
N LEU A 312 9.55 6.53 8.10
CA LEU A 312 9.64 7.50 7.00
C LEU A 312 10.68 8.59 7.29
N ALA A 313 10.70 9.11 8.52
CA ALA A 313 11.68 10.10 8.94
C ALA A 313 13.11 9.52 8.95
N LYS A 314 13.31 8.33 9.54
CA LYS A 314 14.61 7.62 9.54
C LYS A 314 15.12 7.31 8.12
N ALA A 315 14.23 6.98 7.21
CA ALA A 315 14.54 6.77 5.79
C ALA A 315 14.86 8.07 5.03
N GLY A 316 14.74 9.22 5.66
CA GLY A 316 15.01 10.52 5.05
C GLY A 316 14.07 10.83 3.87
N THR A 317 12.83 10.35 3.90
CA THR A 317 11.90 10.48 2.78
C THR A 317 11.34 11.88 2.60
N GLY A 318 11.34 12.70 3.65
CA GLY A 318 10.72 14.04 3.64
C GLY A 318 9.20 14.02 3.88
N CYS A 319 8.62 12.83 4.12
CA CYS A 319 7.20 12.63 4.43
C CYS A 319 6.80 13.06 5.86
#